data_ac86d15b794001d2564c5238afa7a26d
#
_entry.id   ac86d15b794001d2564c5238afa7a26d
#
_cell.length_a   1.000
_cell.length_b   1.000
_cell.length_c   1.000
_cell.angle_alpha   90.00
_cell.angle_beta   90.00
_cell.angle_gamma   90.00
#
_symmetry.space_group_name_H-M   'P 1'
#
loop_
_entity.id
_entity.type
_entity.pdbx_description
1 polymer ?
#
loop_
_entity_poly.entity_id
_entity_poly.type
_entity_poly.pdbx_seq_one_letter_code
_entity_poly.pdbx_strand_id
1 'polypeptide(L)'
;YKRQIYFASLGISGYLAYYFIDSYLCLIFFFIYGTIWAFSVSNWHETVHRTAFKTRWLNEIVYHISCFMGDFEAYRWRWSHTFHHSNTYQTKDDYDHDIQITRPTELLAFFLNFIPFADLLFPHKLLKYEIIKNSFRKLSPVIAITAPDSEKNKIVWNSRFYVFLWLVIIAYSFWIGSILPVIYILLPNYYGKPIQFFVNVTQHLGAPFDKKDHRESTYSVKINPIFAFLYCCLLYTSDA
;
A
#
# COMPACT_ATOMS: atom_id res chain seq x y z
N TYR A 1 -20.88 4.64 2.21
CA TYR A 1 -20.61 5.44 3.42
C TYR A 1 -19.18 5.24 3.97
N LYS A 2 -18.62 4.02 4.05
CA LYS A 2 -17.29 3.76 4.65
C LYS A 2 -16.17 4.53 3.99
N ARG A 3 -16.12 4.59 2.65
CA ARG A 3 -15.09 5.33 1.91
C ARG A 3 -15.22 6.84 2.05
N GLN A 4 -16.44 7.35 2.13
CA GLN A 4 -16.67 8.78 2.40
C GLN A 4 -16.10 9.16 3.77
N ILE A 5 -16.34 8.34 4.79
CA ILE A 5 -15.80 8.56 6.14
C ILE A 5 -14.26 8.41 6.12
N TYR A 6 -13.70 7.43 5.36
CA TYR A 6 -12.26 7.30 5.19
C TYR A 6 -11.61 8.59 4.66
N PHE A 7 -12.12 9.13 3.55
CA PHE A 7 -11.57 10.37 2.97
C PHE A 7 -11.84 11.59 3.85
N ALA A 8 -12.99 11.65 4.52
CA ALA A 8 -13.29 12.70 5.49
C ALA A 8 -12.33 12.66 6.68
N SER A 9 -12.08 11.48 7.25
CA SER A 9 -11.11 11.28 8.35
C SER A 9 -9.69 11.65 7.93
N LEU A 10 -9.30 11.31 6.70
CA LEU A 10 -8.01 11.71 6.12
C LEU A 10 -7.92 13.24 6.02
N GLY A 11 -8.95 13.91 5.49
CA GLY A 11 -8.98 15.37 5.39
C GLY A 11 -8.95 16.06 6.77
N ILE A 12 -9.76 15.57 7.72
CA ILE A 12 -9.80 16.13 9.09
C ILE A 12 -8.47 15.96 9.80
N SER A 13 -7.86 14.76 9.77
CA SER A 13 -6.57 14.52 10.43
C SER A 13 -5.44 15.32 9.79
N GLY A 14 -5.46 15.48 8.45
CA GLY A 14 -4.51 16.34 7.75
C GLY A 14 -4.68 17.82 8.11
N TYR A 15 -5.93 18.32 8.20
CA TYR A 15 -6.21 19.68 8.67
C TYR A 15 -5.72 19.91 10.10
N LEU A 16 -5.99 18.99 11.01
CA LEU A 16 -5.54 19.08 12.40
C LEU A 16 -4.01 19.05 12.51
N ALA A 17 -3.31 18.23 11.71
CA ALA A 17 -1.86 18.25 11.64
C ALA A 17 -1.31 19.62 11.22
N TYR A 18 -1.95 20.28 10.27
CA TYR A 18 -1.61 21.64 9.86
C TYR A 18 -1.95 22.68 10.93
N TYR A 19 -3.15 22.59 11.51
CA TYR A 19 -3.62 23.55 12.54
C TYR A 19 -2.70 23.58 13.76
N PHE A 20 -2.17 22.43 14.16
CA PHE A 20 -1.26 22.30 15.29
C PHE A 20 0.23 22.29 14.89
N ILE A 21 0.58 22.84 13.71
CA ILE A 21 1.93 22.73 13.15
C ILE A 21 3.02 23.29 14.08
N ASP A 22 2.70 24.33 14.86
CA ASP A 22 3.59 24.98 15.83
C ASP A 22 3.58 24.30 17.20
N SER A 23 2.93 23.14 17.34
CA SER A 23 2.82 22.39 18.60
C SER A 23 3.27 20.95 18.39
N TYR A 24 3.80 20.32 19.45
CA TYR A 24 4.09 18.85 19.43
C TYR A 24 2.85 17.98 19.11
N LEU A 25 1.65 18.51 19.26
CA LEU A 25 0.42 17.83 18.87
C LEU A 25 0.38 17.52 17.36
N CYS A 26 1.07 18.29 16.53
CA CYS A 26 1.16 18.01 15.10
C CYS A 26 1.71 16.59 14.82
N LEU A 27 2.65 16.10 15.62
CA LEU A 27 3.23 14.76 15.48
C LEU A 27 2.16 13.66 15.66
N ILE A 28 1.25 13.85 16.61
CA ILE A 28 0.13 12.92 16.84
C ILE A 28 -0.80 12.93 15.62
N PHE A 29 -1.18 14.12 15.13
CA PHE A 29 -2.08 14.23 13.99
C PHE A 29 -1.43 13.79 12.67
N PHE A 30 -0.13 14.01 12.48
CA PHE A 30 0.60 13.42 11.36
C PHE A 30 0.61 11.90 11.44
N PHE A 31 0.85 11.32 12.61
CA PHE A 31 0.82 9.87 12.76
C PHE A 31 -0.58 9.30 12.46
N ILE A 32 -1.65 9.94 12.93
CA ILE A 32 -3.04 9.57 12.62
C ILE A 32 -3.30 9.70 11.12
N TYR A 33 -2.91 10.81 10.51
CA TYR A 33 -3.05 11.05 9.08
C TYR A 33 -2.32 9.99 8.25
N GLY A 34 -1.06 9.74 8.55
CA GLY A 34 -0.26 8.73 7.86
C GLY A 34 -0.79 7.32 8.05
N THR A 35 -1.33 7.01 9.24
CA THR A 35 -1.99 5.72 9.49
C THR A 35 -3.22 5.57 8.58
N ILE A 36 -4.09 6.57 8.53
CA ILE A 36 -5.27 6.54 7.64
C ILE A 36 -4.82 6.46 6.17
N TRP A 37 -3.78 7.22 5.80
CA TRP A 37 -3.19 7.18 4.46
C TRP A 37 -2.69 5.77 4.09
N ALA A 38 -1.95 5.11 4.97
CA ALA A 38 -1.42 3.76 4.75
C ALA A 38 -2.53 2.72 4.56
N PHE A 39 -3.70 2.91 5.20
CA PHE A 39 -4.89 2.10 4.95
C PHE A 39 -5.55 2.33 3.58
N SER A 40 -4.98 3.16 2.68
CA SER A 40 -5.36 3.19 1.26
C SER A 40 -5.24 1.82 0.60
N VAL A 41 -4.39 0.96 1.14
CA VAL A 41 -4.28 -0.46 0.79
C VAL A 41 -5.64 -1.15 0.74
N SER A 42 -6.52 -0.92 1.71
CA SER A 42 -7.85 -1.52 1.74
C SER A 42 -8.76 -1.02 0.61
N ASN A 43 -8.60 0.25 0.22
CA ASN A 43 -9.38 0.82 -0.88
C ASN A 43 -8.94 0.28 -2.24
N TRP A 44 -7.61 0.16 -2.50
CA TRP A 44 -7.16 -0.40 -3.76
C TRP A 44 -7.54 -1.89 -3.86
N HIS A 45 -7.45 -2.65 -2.78
CA HIS A 45 -7.80 -4.07 -2.76
C HIS A 45 -9.25 -4.31 -3.18
N GLU A 46 -10.22 -3.62 -2.58
CA GLU A 46 -11.63 -3.77 -2.97
C GLU A 46 -11.94 -3.21 -4.38
N THR A 47 -11.26 -2.15 -4.78
CA THR A 47 -11.50 -1.53 -6.08
C THR A 47 -10.85 -2.27 -7.24
N VAL A 48 -9.75 -3.00 -7.00
CA VAL A 48 -9.15 -3.88 -8.02
C VAL A 48 -10.13 -4.97 -8.45
N HIS A 49 -10.90 -5.52 -7.51
CA HIS A 49 -11.97 -6.49 -7.78
C HIS A 49 -13.24 -5.87 -8.35
N ARG A 50 -13.31 -4.53 -8.44
CA ARG A 50 -14.48 -3.78 -8.93
C ARG A 50 -15.76 -4.01 -8.13
N THR A 51 -15.63 -4.41 -6.88
CA THR A 51 -16.76 -4.69 -5.96
C THR A 51 -17.16 -3.48 -5.13
N ALA A 52 -16.29 -2.47 -5.06
CA ALA A 52 -16.45 -1.30 -4.21
C ALA A 52 -17.59 -0.38 -4.63
N PHE A 53 -17.78 -0.18 -5.92
CA PHE A 53 -18.79 0.69 -6.52
C PHE A 53 -19.52 -0.04 -7.65
N LYS A 54 -20.83 0.23 -7.78
CA LYS A 54 -21.60 -0.24 -8.94
C LYS A 54 -21.07 0.35 -10.26
N THR A 55 -20.54 1.58 -10.21
CA THR A 55 -20.04 2.31 -11.36
C THR A 55 -18.57 1.92 -11.62
N ARG A 56 -18.30 1.34 -12.79
CA ARG A 56 -16.99 0.79 -13.14
C ARG A 56 -15.87 1.84 -13.11
N TRP A 57 -16.07 3.02 -13.69
CA TRP A 57 -15.05 4.06 -13.73
C TRP A 57 -14.69 4.60 -12.33
N LEU A 58 -15.64 4.59 -11.36
CA LEU A 58 -15.33 4.96 -9.97
C LEU A 58 -14.38 3.97 -9.31
N ASN A 59 -14.54 2.66 -9.59
CA ASN A 59 -13.57 1.68 -9.09
C ASN A 59 -12.16 1.97 -9.65
N GLU A 60 -12.04 2.29 -10.95
CA GLU A 60 -10.76 2.58 -11.57
C GLU A 60 -10.12 3.86 -10.98
N ILE A 61 -10.87 4.95 -10.83
CA ILE A 61 -10.33 6.19 -10.26
C ILE A 61 -9.85 5.97 -8.82
N VAL A 62 -10.70 5.39 -7.96
CA VAL A 62 -10.33 5.16 -6.56
C VAL A 62 -9.18 4.16 -6.46
N TYR A 63 -9.14 3.16 -7.32
CA TYR A 63 -8.03 2.21 -7.44
C TYR A 63 -6.70 2.92 -7.70
N HIS A 64 -6.62 3.74 -8.76
CA HIS A 64 -5.39 4.44 -9.12
C HIS A 64 -4.95 5.45 -8.06
N ILE A 65 -5.88 6.20 -7.47
CA ILE A 65 -5.58 7.12 -6.36
C ILE A 65 -5.02 6.33 -5.17
N SER A 66 -5.68 5.25 -4.78
CA SER A 66 -5.27 4.44 -3.62
C SER A 66 -3.93 3.73 -3.86
N CYS A 67 -3.67 3.28 -5.10
CA CYS A 67 -2.38 2.74 -5.49
C CYS A 67 -1.27 3.80 -5.39
N PHE A 68 -1.51 5.02 -5.89
CA PHE A 68 -0.55 6.12 -5.75
C PHE A 68 -0.27 6.45 -4.27
N MET A 69 -1.32 6.51 -3.43
CA MET A 69 -1.20 6.72 -1.99
C MET A 69 -0.38 5.62 -1.31
N GLY A 70 -0.57 4.37 -1.70
CA GLY A 70 0.13 3.21 -1.13
C GLY A 70 1.53 2.95 -1.70
N ASP A 71 1.98 3.75 -2.67
CA ASP A 71 3.21 3.51 -3.44
C ASP A 71 3.17 2.21 -4.28
N PHE A 72 1.99 1.78 -4.69
CA PHE A 72 1.79 0.61 -5.54
C PHE A 72 1.67 1.04 -7.01
N GLU A 73 2.45 0.44 -7.91
CA GLU A 73 2.23 0.65 -9.34
C GLU A 73 0.96 -0.10 -9.76
N ALA A 74 -0.06 0.63 -10.20
CA ALA A 74 -1.43 0.12 -10.33
C ALA A 74 -1.57 -1.09 -11.27
N TYR A 75 -0.93 -1.09 -12.44
CA TYR A 75 -1.02 -2.21 -13.38
C TYR A 75 -0.22 -3.42 -12.89
N ARG A 76 0.97 -3.23 -12.34
CA ARG A 76 1.79 -4.28 -11.75
C ARG A 76 1.01 -4.98 -10.63
N TRP A 77 0.41 -4.19 -9.70
CA TRP A 77 -0.31 -4.74 -8.56
C TRP A 77 -1.60 -5.44 -8.95
N ARG A 78 -2.30 -4.96 -9.97
CA ARG A 78 -3.48 -5.67 -10.49
C ARG A 78 -3.13 -7.09 -10.94
N TRP A 79 -2.03 -7.25 -11.67
CA TRP A 79 -1.62 -8.54 -12.18
C TRP A 79 -1.03 -9.45 -11.09
N SER A 80 -0.12 -8.94 -10.24
CA SER A 80 0.43 -9.73 -9.14
C SER A 80 -0.64 -10.16 -8.14
N HIS A 81 -1.60 -9.28 -7.84
CA HIS A 81 -2.70 -9.58 -6.93
C HIS A 81 -3.67 -10.62 -7.51
N THR A 82 -3.99 -10.53 -8.80
CA THR A 82 -4.76 -11.58 -9.48
C THR A 82 -4.03 -12.92 -9.45
N PHE A 83 -2.72 -12.90 -9.63
CA PHE A 83 -1.88 -14.10 -9.55
C PHE A 83 -1.84 -14.65 -8.11
N HIS A 84 -1.72 -13.78 -7.10
CA HIS A 84 -1.80 -14.14 -5.69
C HIS A 84 -3.10 -14.89 -5.36
N HIS A 85 -4.26 -14.38 -5.76
CA HIS A 85 -5.53 -15.08 -5.54
C HIS A 85 -5.59 -16.49 -6.14
N SER A 86 -4.87 -16.71 -7.24
CA SER A 86 -4.80 -18.03 -7.89
C SER A 86 -3.77 -18.95 -7.26
N ASN A 87 -2.78 -18.38 -6.54
CA ASN A 87 -1.60 -19.10 -6.05
C ASN A 87 -1.24 -18.76 -4.60
N THR A 88 -2.21 -18.31 -3.79
CA THR A 88 -1.98 -17.88 -2.41
C THR A 88 -1.22 -18.93 -1.63
N TYR A 89 -0.01 -18.62 -1.18
CA TYR A 89 0.92 -19.50 -0.46
C TYR A 89 1.25 -20.84 -1.17
N GLN A 90 0.91 -20.98 -2.45
CA GLN A 90 1.05 -22.28 -3.13
C GLN A 90 2.44 -22.56 -3.61
N THR A 91 3.35 -21.67 -3.59
CA THR A 91 4.73 -21.94 -4.04
C THR A 91 5.67 -20.81 -3.69
N LYS A 92 6.94 -21.01 -4.03
CA LYS A 92 7.97 -19.96 -4.08
C LYS A 92 7.63 -18.81 -5.03
N ASP A 93 6.48 -18.86 -5.70
CA ASP A 93 6.04 -17.99 -6.78
C ASP A 93 4.89 -17.05 -6.37
N ASP A 94 4.41 -17.10 -5.14
CA ASP A 94 3.47 -16.12 -4.61
C ASP A 94 4.21 -14.82 -4.26
N TYR A 95 4.27 -13.91 -5.24
CA TYR A 95 5.04 -12.66 -5.16
C TYR A 95 4.34 -11.50 -4.43
N ASP A 96 3.09 -11.67 -4.04
CA ASP A 96 2.38 -10.69 -3.21
C ASP A 96 2.69 -10.90 -1.72
N HIS A 97 3.35 -12.02 -1.43
CA HIS A 97 3.62 -12.47 -0.07
C HIS A 97 5.07 -12.23 0.32
N ASP A 98 5.34 -11.03 0.83
CA ASP A 98 6.69 -10.57 1.16
C ASP A 98 7.25 -11.08 2.50
N ILE A 99 6.52 -11.95 3.24
CA ILE A 99 6.94 -12.34 4.59
C ILE A 99 7.47 -13.78 4.61
N GLN A 100 8.53 -14.03 3.89
CA GLN A 100 9.34 -15.23 4.08
C GLN A 100 10.54 -14.89 4.97
N ILE A 101 10.44 -15.21 6.26
CA ILE A 101 11.56 -15.03 7.21
C ILE A 101 12.41 -16.29 7.13
N THR A 102 13.40 -16.29 6.25
CA THR A 102 14.35 -17.39 6.08
C THR A 102 15.71 -17.10 6.72
N ARG A 103 15.99 -15.82 7.05
CA ARG A 103 17.28 -15.39 7.60
C ARG A 103 17.08 -14.44 8.79
N PRO A 104 18.03 -14.40 9.76
CA PRO A 104 17.96 -13.46 10.88
C PRO A 104 17.85 -11.99 10.47
N THR A 105 18.47 -11.61 9.34
CA THR A 105 18.40 -10.25 8.78
C THR A 105 17.00 -9.90 8.29
N GLU A 106 16.24 -10.88 7.82
CA GLU A 106 14.83 -10.70 7.41
C GLU A 106 13.91 -10.52 8.61
N LEU A 107 14.20 -11.21 9.72
CA LEU A 107 13.51 -11.00 10.98
C LEU A 107 13.72 -9.58 11.50
N LEU A 108 14.95 -9.05 11.45
CA LEU A 108 15.21 -7.66 11.78
C LEU A 108 14.45 -6.71 10.87
N ALA A 109 14.50 -6.92 9.54
CA ALA A 109 13.76 -6.12 8.58
C ALA A 109 12.25 -6.18 8.83
N PHE A 110 11.72 -7.32 9.24
CA PHE A 110 10.32 -7.48 9.64
C PHE A 110 9.98 -6.57 10.83
N PHE A 111 10.75 -6.62 11.91
CA PHE A 111 10.51 -5.77 13.07
C PHE A 111 10.68 -4.28 12.80
N LEU A 112 11.57 -3.90 11.90
CA LEU A 112 11.77 -2.51 11.51
C LEU A 112 10.52 -1.91 10.81
N ASN A 113 9.65 -2.72 10.20
CA ASN A 113 8.39 -2.20 9.65
C ASN A 113 7.42 -1.64 10.72
N PHE A 114 7.62 -1.94 12.01
CA PHE A 114 6.85 -1.35 13.11
C PHE A 114 7.41 -0.01 13.59
N ILE A 115 8.54 0.45 13.05
CA ILE A 115 9.18 1.70 13.43
C ILE A 115 9.01 2.70 12.29
N PRO A 116 8.41 3.89 12.54
CA PRO A 116 8.32 4.93 11.53
C PRO A 116 9.67 5.23 10.86
N PHE A 117 9.68 5.34 9.55
CA PHE A 117 10.85 5.61 8.70
C PHE A 117 11.95 4.55 8.67
N ALA A 118 11.85 3.45 9.44
CA ALA A 118 12.93 2.46 9.49
C ALA A 118 13.13 1.69 8.16
N ASP A 119 12.10 1.58 7.35
CA ASP A 119 12.19 0.97 6.01
C ASP A 119 13.07 1.79 5.04
N LEU A 120 13.31 3.08 5.31
CA LEU A 120 14.28 3.89 4.56
C LEU A 120 15.73 3.37 4.69
N LEU A 121 16.02 2.56 5.69
CA LEU A 121 17.32 1.87 5.84
C LEU A 121 17.56 0.83 4.74
N PHE A 122 16.49 0.38 4.07
CA PHE A 122 16.55 -0.62 2.99
C PHE A 122 15.94 -0.08 1.70
N PRO A 123 16.51 0.95 1.08
CA PRO A 123 15.89 1.64 -0.06
C PRO A 123 15.60 0.71 -1.24
N HIS A 124 16.37 -0.38 -1.42
CA HIS A 124 16.14 -1.37 -2.46
C HIS A 124 14.88 -2.23 -2.26
N LYS A 125 14.31 -2.25 -1.05
CA LYS A 125 13.05 -2.93 -0.72
C LYS A 125 11.84 -2.01 -0.83
N LEU A 126 12.04 -0.71 -1.04
CA LEU A 126 10.93 0.24 -1.16
C LEU A 126 10.17 0.04 -2.47
N LEU A 127 8.85 0.10 -2.41
CA LEU A 127 7.99 0.08 -3.58
C LEU A 127 8.29 1.25 -4.54
N LYS A 128 8.61 2.42 -4.01
CA LYS A 128 9.09 3.56 -4.81
C LYS A 128 10.32 3.23 -5.64
N TYR A 129 11.25 2.46 -5.09
CA TYR A 129 12.44 2.03 -5.83
C TYR A 129 12.09 1.11 -7.02
N GLU A 130 11.15 0.18 -6.82
CA GLU A 130 10.64 -0.65 -7.91
C GLU A 130 10.00 0.22 -9.00
N ILE A 131 9.15 1.19 -8.62
CA ILE A 131 8.50 2.12 -9.56
C ILE A 131 9.56 2.93 -10.36
N ILE A 132 10.60 3.43 -9.69
CA ILE A 132 11.70 4.13 -10.37
C ILE A 132 12.38 3.20 -11.39
N LYS A 133 12.71 1.95 -11.01
CA LYS A 133 13.30 0.98 -11.95
C LYS A 133 12.38 0.71 -13.15
N ASN A 134 11.10 0.49 -12.91
CA ASN A 134 10.11 0.23 -13.94
C ASN A 134 9.99 1.42 -14.92
N SER A 135 10.11 2.67 -14.45
CA SER A 135 10.11 3.86 -15.31
C SER A 135 11.25 3.87 -16.33
N PHE A 136 12.38 3.23 -16.01
CA PHE A 136 13.53 3.00 -16.90
C PHE A 136 13.47 1.67 -17.65
N ARG A 137 12.30 1.02 -17.73
CA ARG A 137 12.09 -0.32 -18.33
C ARG A 137 12.88 -1.45 -17.67
N LYS A 138 13.39 -1.27 -16.46
CA LYS A 138 14.01 -2.32 -15.65
C LYS A 138 12.94 -3.03 -14.85
N LEU A 139 12.13 -3.83 -15.54
CA LEU A 139 11.01 -4.54 -14.94
C LEU A 139 11.49 -5.60 -13.94
N SER A 140 10.77 -5.70 -12.82
CA SER A 140 11.05 -6.72 -11.80
C SER A 140 10.69 -8.13 -12.30
N PRO A 141 11.31 -9.19 -11.74
CA PRO A 141 10.94 -10.57 -12.06
C PRO A 141 9.45 -10.86 -11.85
N VAL A 142 8.84 -10.24 -10.86
CA VAL A 142 7.41 -10.34 -10.59
C VAL A 142 6.58 -9.93 -11.82
N ILE A 143 6.91 -8.80 -12.44
CA ILE A 143 6.23 -8.32 -13.65
C ILE A 143 6.42 -9.31 -14.81
N ALA A 144 7.62 -9.88 -14.94
CA ALA A 144 7.91 -10.82 -15.99
C ALA A 144 7.02 -12.08 -15.92
N ILE A 145 6.68 -12.51 -14.71
CA ILE A 145 5.92 -13.74 -14.46
C ILE A 145 4.41 -13.46 -14.43
N THR A 146 3.98 -12.38 -13.78
CA THR A 146 2.56 -12.16 -13.51
C THR A 146 1.85 -11.31 -14.57
N ALA A 147 2.55 -10.42 -15.28
CA ALA A 147 1.94 -9.50 -16.21
C ALA A 147 2.10 -9.95 -17.67
N PRO A 148 1.03 -9.94 -18.48
CA PRO A 148 1.11 -10.17 -19.93
C PRO A 148 2.00 -9.12 -20.61
N ASP A 149 2.63 -9.49 -21.73
CA ASP A 149 3.52 -8.58 -22.49
C ASP A 149 2.80 -7.29 -22.93
N SER A 150 1.52 -7.39 -23.27
CA SER A 150 0.67 -6.26 -23.64
C SER A 150 0.52 -5.21 -22.53
N GLU A 151 0.67 -5.60 -21.26
CA GLU A 151 0.53 -4.72 -20.09
C GLU A 151 1.86 -4.08 -19.66
N LYS A 152 3.00 -4.66 -20.03
CA LYS A 152 4.32 -4.18 -19.62
C LYS A 152 4.58 -2.72 -20.00
N ASN A 153 4.11 -2.29 -21.18
CA ASN A 153 4.21 -0.88 -21.56
C ASN A 153 3.35 0.04 -20.71
N LYS A 154 2.16 -0.39 -20.27
CA LYS A 154 1.31 0.40 -19.36
C LYS A 154 1.98 0.57 -18.01
N ILE A 155 2.61 -0.49 -17.46
CA ILE A 155 3.39 -0.43 -16.21
C ILE A 155 4.50 0.61 -16.32
N VAL A 156 5.28 0.59 -17.41
CA VAL A 156 6.36 1.58 -17.63
C VAL A 156 5.84 3.01 -17.68
N TRP A 157 4.78 3.27 -18.43
CA TRP A 157 4.23 4.61 -18.56
C TRP A 157 3.58 5.11 -17.26
N ASN A 158 2.86 4.25 -16.55
CA ASN A 158 2.28 4.62 -15.26
C ASN A 158 3.36 4.85 -14.20
N SER A 159 4.44 4.06 -14.21
CA SER A 159 5.62 4.30 -13.35
C SER A 159 6.28 5.65 -13.65
N ARG A 160 6.43 6.03 -14.93
CA ARG A 160 6.92 7.37 -15.33
C ARG A 160 5.99 8.48 -14.85
N PHE A 161 4.68 8.26 -14.94
CA PHE A 161 3.70 9.22 -14.45
C PHE A 161 3.80 9.42 -12.93
N TYR A 162 4.00 8.35 -12.16
CA TYR A 162 4.22 8.47 -10.71
C TYR A 162 5.51 9.22 -10.38
N VAL A 163 6.61 8.89 -11.04
CA VAL A 163 7.89 9.61 -10.88
C VAL A 163 7.73 11.09 -11.23
N PHE A 164 7.04 11.39 -12.33
CA PHE A 164 6.73 12.78 -12.71
C PHE A 164 5.93 13.50 -11.62
N LEU A 165 4.88 12.89 -11.07
CA LEU A 165 4.11 13.49 -9.99
C LEU A 165 4.97 13.74 -8.73
N TRP A 166 5.84 12.82 -8.36
CA TRP A 166 6.76 13.03 -7.24
C TRP A 166 7.70 14.21 -7.46
N LEU A 167 8.27 14.31 -8.66
CA LEU A 167 9.12 15.45 -9.02
C LEU A 167 8.36 16.78 -9.00
N VAL A 168 7.10 16.80 -9.45
CA VAL A 168 6.24 18.00 -9.38
C VAL A 168 5.99 18.39 -7.91
N ILE A 169 5.69 17.43 -7.03
CA ILE A 169 5.47 17.70 -5.60
C ILE A 169 6.74 18.25 -4.94
N ILE A 170 7.89 17.67 -5.25
CA ILE A 170 9.20 18.14 -4.73
C ILE A 170 9.49 19.56 -5.25
N ALA A 171 9.34 19.79 -6.55
CA ALA A 171 9.55 21.10 -7.16
C ALA A 171 8.61 22.17 -6.59
N TYR A 172 7.34 21.82 -6.37
CA TYR A 172 6.37 22.69 -5.72
C TYR A 172 6.77 23.03 -4.28
N SER A 173 7.26 22.04 -3.51
CA SER A 173 7.78 22.26 -2.16
C SER A 173 8.95 23.26 -2.14
N PHE A 174 9.88 23.14 -3.08
CA PHE A 174 10.96 24.12 -3.23
C PHE A 174 10.44 25.51 -3.62
N TRP A 175 9.50 25.58 -4.56
CA TRP A 175 8.93 26.84 -5.02
C TRP A 175 8.24 27.63 -3.92
N ILE A 176 7.48 26.96 -3.04
CA ILE A 176 6.80 27.61 -1.92
C ILE A 176 7.68 27.73 -0.66
N GLY A 177 8.91 27.23 -0.66
CA GLY A 177 9.80 27.21 0.50
C GLY A 177 9.28 26.38 1.68
N SER A 178 8.48 25.34 1.42
CA SER A 178 7.86 24.51 2.48
C SER A 178 7.96 23.04 2.17
N ILE A 179 8.37 22.23 3.15
CA ILE A 179 8.44 20.77 3.05
C ILE A 179 7.06 20.08 3.19
N LEU A 180 6.03 20.82 3.56
CA LEU A 180 4.70 20.25 3.86
C LEU A 180 4.12 19.41 2.71
N PRO A 181 4.18 19.78 1.42
CA PRO A 181 3.69 18.93 0.35
C PRO A 181 4.36 17.54 0.31
N VAL A 182 5.66 17.50 0.61
CA VAL A 182 6.40 16.20 0.70
C VAL A 182 5.91 15.41 1.91
N ILE A 183 5.76 16.03 3.07
CA ILE A 183 5.29 15.37 4.30
C ILE A 183 3.87 14.80 4.10
N TYR A 184 2.97 15.56 3.46
CA TYR A 184 1.57 15.15 3.27
C TYR A 184 1.34 14.14 2.16
N ILE A 185 2.19 14.12 1.14
CA ILE A 185 1.90 13.29 -0.07
C ILE A 185 2.93 12.18 -0.26
N LEU A 186 4.23 12.45 -0.03
CA LEU A 186 5.27 11.47 -0.34
C LEU A 186 5.71 10.63 0.86
N LEU A 187 5.55 11.15 2.08
CA LEU A 187 6.05 10.50 3.28
C LEU A 187 5.00 9.75 4.15
N PRO A 188 3.67 9.86 3.94
CA PRO A 188 2.72 9.28 4.88
C PRO A 188 2.91 7.79 5.12
N ASN A 189 3.26 7.00 4.10
CA ASN A 189 3.51 5.58 4.25
C ASN A 189 4.71 5.27 5.16
N TYR A 190 5.70 6.17 5.24
CA TYR A 190 6.90 5.94 6.05
C TYR A 190 6.68 6.19 7.54
N TYR A 191 5.77 7.09 7.90
CA TYR A 191 5.48 7.37 9.31
C TYR A 191 4.15 6.75 9.79
N GLY A 192 3.23 6.39 8.90
CA GLY A 192 1.91 5.85 9.25
C GLY A 192 1.73 4.35 9.06
N LYS A 193 2.63 3.69 8.33
CA LYS A 193 2.58 2.26 8.00
C LYS A 193 2.55 1.29 9.20
N PRO A 194 3.17 1.55 10.36
CA PRO A 194 3.31 0.53 11.41
C PRO A 194 2.02 -0.20 11.79
N ILE A 195 0.93 0.54 11.98
CA ILE A 195 -0.37 -0.04 12.35
C ILE A 195 -0.98 -0.84 11.19
N GLN A 196 -0.91 -0.29 9.97
CA GLN A 196 -1.41 -0.99 8.77
C GLN A 196 -0.63 -2.29 8.54
N PHE A 197 0.70 -2.26 8.70
CA PHE A 197 1.55 -3.43 8.57
C PHE A 197 1.18 -4.52 9.57
N PHE A 198 0.97 -4.16 10.85
CA PHE A 198 0.54 -5.11 11.87
C PHE A 198 -0.75 -5.84 11.46
N VAL A 199 -1.75 -5.11 11.01
CA VAL A 199 -3.04 -5.71 10.61
C VAL A 199 -2.87 -6.57 9.34
N ASN A 200 -2.05 -6.14 8.39
CA ASN A 200 -1.80 -6.90 7.16
C ASN A 200 -1.15 -8.26 7.44
N VAL A 201 -0.16 -8.28 8.33
CA VAL A 201 0.57 -9.51 8.71
C VAL A 201 -0.35 -10.55 9.34
N THR A 202 -1.37 -10.13 10.11
CA THR A 202 -2.27 -11.09 10.78
C THR A 202 -3.13 -11.92 9.84
N GLN A 203 -3.23 -11.57 8.57
CA GLN A 203 -4.05 -12.31 7.60
C GLN A 203 -3.43 -13.66 7.21
N HIS A 204 -2.12 -13.72 7.14
CA HIS A 204 -1.42 -14.88 6.58
C HIS A 204 -0.35 -15.48 7.51
N LEU A 205 0.13 -14.73 8.50
CA LEU A 205 1.24 -15.17 9.35
C LEU A 205 0.93 -16.50 10.06
N GLY A 206 1.75 -17.52 9.78
CA GLY A 206 1.59 -18.85 10.36
C GLY A 206 0.55 -19.74 9.67
N ALA A 207 -0.05 -19.29 8.57
CA ALA A 207 -0.92 -20.14 7.76
C ALA A 207 -0.09 -21.23 7.03
N PRO A 208 -0.68 -22.40 6.76
CA PRO A 208 0.00 -23.48 6.04
C PRO A 208 0.38 -23.05 4.62
N PHE A 209 1.57 -23.51 4.17
CA PHE A 209 2.04 -23.32 2.80
C PHE A 209 1.59 -24.48 1.90
N ASP A 210 1.62 -24.25 0.59
CA ASP A 210 1.38 -25.27 -0.45
C ASP A 210 0.01 -25.98 -0.35
N LYS A 211 -1.00 -25.25 0.12
CA LYS A 211 -2.38 -25.73 0.10
C LYS A 211 -3.07 -25.35 -1.20
N LYS A 212 -3.79 -26.29 -1.81
CA LYS A 212 -4.57 -26.04 -3.04
C LYS A 212 -5.77 -25.13 -2.78
N ASP A 213 -6.34 -25.20 -1.58
CA ASP A 213 -7.45 -24.37 -1.17
C ASP A 213 -6.91 -23.13 -0.43
N HIS A 214 -7.01 -21.96 -1.03
CA HIS A 214 -6.56 -20.70 -0.45
C HIS A 214 -7.22 -20.39 0.91
N ARG A 215 -8.40 -20.92 1.18
CA ARG A 215 -9.08 -20.78 2.48
C ARG A 215 -8.32 -21.42 3.63
N GLU A 216 -7.48 -22.40 3.35
CA GLU A 216 -6.59 -23.02 4.34
C GLU A 216 -5.34 -22.18 4.60
N SER A 217 -5.00 -21.25 3.70
CA SER A 217 -3.83 -20.38 3.78
C SER A 217 -4.16 -18.96 4.26
N THR A 218 -5.39 -18.71 4.72
CA THR A 218 -5.85 -17.40 5.19
C THR A 218 -6.59 -17.50 6.53
N TYR A 219 -6.52 -16.43 7.32
CA TYR A 219 -7.24 -16.34 8.59
C TYR A 219 -8.31 -15.26 8.56
N SER A 220 -9.52 -15.61 9.01
CA SER A 220 -10.54 -14.61 9.35
C SER A 220 -10.30 -14.08 10.75
N VAL A 221 -9.83 -12.85 10.87
CA VAL A 221 -9.49 -12.23 12.15
C VAL A 221 -10.62 -11.31 12.61
N LYS A 222 -11.16 -11.57 13.82
CA LYS A 222 -12.06 -10.61 14.46
C LYS A 222 -11.25 -9.50 15.10
N ILE A 223 -11.36 -8.29 14.56
CA ILE A 223 -10.64 -7.11 15.05
C ILE A 223 -11.60 -6.08 15.64
N ASN A 224 -11.00 -5.16 16.40
CA ASN A 224 -11.68 -4.00 16.97
C ASN A 224 -12.45 -3.22 15.88
N PRO A 225 -13.66 -2.69 16.14
CA PRO A 225 -14.46 -1.96 15.18
C PRO A 225 -13.75 -0.78 14.47
N ILE A 226 -12.81 -0.12 15.14
CA ILE A 226 -12.02 0.98 14.55
C ILE A 226 -11.11 0.44 13.44
N PHE A 227 -10.39 -0.65 13.71
CA PHE A 227 -9.55 -1.29 12.69
C PHE A 227 -10.39 -1.93 11.59
N ALA A 228 -11.52 -2.57 11.93
CA ALA A 228 -12.46 -3.10 10.95
C ALA A 228 -12.99 -2.00 10.03
N PHE A 229 -13.18 -0.80 10.55
CA PHE A 229 -13.58 0.36 9.76
C PHE A 229 -12.47 0.83 8.82
N LEU A 230 -11.23 1.00 9.34
CA LEU A 230 -10.06 1.40 8.54
C LEU A 230 -9.75 0.38 7.44
N TYR A 231 -9.95 -0.89 7.74
CA TYR A 231 -9.71 -2.00 6.79
C TYR A 231 -10.85 -2.20 5.77
N CYS A 232 -11.88 -1.36 5.81
CA CYS A 232 -13.00 -1.38 4.84
C CYS A 232 -13.64 -2.75 4.60
N CYS A 233 -13.61 -3.66 5.57
CA CYS A 233 -14.12 -5.03 5.49
C CYS A 233 -13.22 -6.09 4.82
N LEU A 234 -11.97 -5.82 4.48
CA LEU A 234 -11.03 -6.86 4.02
C LEU A 234 -10.99 -8.10 4.93
N LEU A 235 -11.31 -7.93 6.21
CA LEU A 235 -11.32 -9.00 7.20
C LEU A 235 -12.64 -9.79 7.28
N TYR A 236 -13.66 -9.40 6.53
CA TYR A 236 -14.94 -10.14 6.48
C TYR A 236 -15.04 -11.02 5.24
N THR A 237 -14.26 -10.76 4.26
CA THR A 237 -14.03 -11.64 3.14
C THR A 237 -12.61 -12.15 3.30
N SER A 238 -12.43 -13.34 3.87
CA SER A 238 -11.30 -14.16 3.44
C SER A 238 -11.21 -13.96 1.94
N ASP A 239 -10.02 -13.80 1.37
CA ASP A 239 -9.83 -13.66 -0.08
C ASP A 239 -10.42 -14.90 -0.81
N ALA A 240 -11.74 -15.06 -0.70
CA ALA A 240 -12.53 -16.13 -1.26
C ALA A 240 -13.38 -15.57 -2.41
#